data_96503ce2fc31aaa9cd69e34dbd3af937
#
_entry.id   96503ce2fc31aaa9cd69e34dbd3af937
#
_cell.length_a   1.000
_cell.length_b   1.000
_cell.length_c   1.000
_cell.angle_alpha   90.00
_cell.angle_beta   90.00
_cell.angle_gamma   90.00
#
_symmetry.space_group_name_H-M   'P 1'
#
loop_
_entity.id
_entity.type
_entity.pdbx_description
1 polymer ?
#
loop_
_entity_poly.entity_id
_entity_poly.type
_entity_poly.pdbx_seq_one_letter_code
_entity_poly.pdbx_strand_id
1 'polypeptide(L)'
;MSARRSRRSTGAETALGAALAFAVGAGLLAVTTPSHTAAAAAPAKISSVVPVSSAHRVSTVYTVTVNGQKVPVNGYDVYDYAQFSMSSGPATVVVTRKDGTKVAKSYISPQKQGYKARHSGATATFTLRGAEYLIVKLDGLRKLVIAADPAETDKPASTGTGVFNVTKAPYGADATGATPSTAALQKALDAASAYGSKVGNPRGVVYVPRGLYPVGNLTIRSNTAVYLEPGAVLRVVADKSLYRVDAHKTSQRRDLTWWIRTATGSNNIKMYGRGTLDGNGMAATKAGFGMNVLVPMATSDFTLDGLTIREGASWSVMPVRSDRLTFTNMKVYNRFDMGENDAFDAVESQRVTVRRGIGISLDDPYSTKTWPKNLGITKNWPGEPEKVSDVTFDGLLSWTYCYGFKVGQGVVADQDRVTFKNSVVYDASIGIGIHHQAGKGVARNVTFSNIDIERLTYKLDKRQTWISFDIGDQYNDGAGPIDSPLVSHIKVRAKGSTPGTLKGFSATSDIRGLTLDSVKMPGATTYARTLREMNITEVTHTREPRVIWDR
;
A
#
# COMPACT_ATOMS: atom_id res chain seq x y z
N MET A 1 -51.16 14.93 40.81
CA MET A 1 -52.46 14.35 40.43
C MET A 1 -52.19 13.09 39.64
N SER A 2 -52.40 12.08 40.29
CA SER A 2 -53.26 10.86 40.26
C SER A 2 -52.71 9.84 39.27
N ALA A 3 -52.02 8.77 39.63
CA ALA A 3 -52.34 7.57 40.39
C ALA A 3 -53.39 6.64 39.74
N ARG A 4 -52.91 5.42 39.36
CA ARG A 4 -53.52 4.10 39.73
C ARG A 4 -52.93 3.01 38.85
N ARG A 5 -52.17 2.02 39.36
CA ARG A 5 -52.56 0.75 40.05
C ARG A 5 -53.56 -0.05 39.20
N SER A 6 -53.44 -1.29 38.92
CA SER A 6 -52.96 -2.60 39.46
C SER A 6 -53.70 -3.66 38.66
N ARG A 7 -53.29 -4.90 38.51
CA ARG A 7 -53.39 -6.03 39.44
C ARG A 7 -52.86 -7.33 38.83
N ARG A 8 -52.40 -8.15 39.72
CA ARG A 8 -52.01 -9.57 39.57
C ARG A 8 -53.24 -10.46 39.27
N SER A 9 -52.98 -11.64 38.66
CA SER A 9 -53.64 -12.87 39.13
C SER A 9 -52.73 -14.09 38.88
N THR A 10 -52.57 -14.82 39.95
CA THR A 10 -51.98 -16.13 40.18
C THR A 10 -52.94 -17.25 39.76
N GLY A 11 -52.42 -18.40 39.37
CA GLY A 11 -53.17 -19.64 39.26
C GLY A 11 -52.22 -20.82 39.20
N ALA A 12 -52.12 -21.55 40.31
CA ALA A 12 -51.39 -22.80 40.48
C ALA A 12 -52.33 -24.00 40.29
N GLU A 13 -51.73 -25.19 40.31
CA GLU A 13 -52.28 -26.55 40.51
C GLU A 13 -52.33 -27.40 39.24
N THR A 14 -51.99 -28.66 39.15
CA THR A 14 -51.63 -29.70 40.15
C THR A 14 -50.95 -30.87 39.44
N ALA A 15 -50.14 -31.57 40.15
CA ALA A 15 -49.45 -32.80 39.76
C ALA A 15 -50.38 -34.03 39.53
N LEU A 16 -50.02 -34.94 38.67
CA LEU A 16 -50.27 -36.37 38.88
C LEU A 16 -49.16 -37.20 38.26
N GLY A 17 -48.52 -38.03 39.06
CA GLY A 17 -47.48 -38.93 38.67
C GLY A 17 -48.01 -40.25 38.07
N ALA A 18 -47.22 -40.84 37.19
CA ALA A 18 -47.27 -42.30 36.92
C ALA A 18 -45.85 -42.76 36.65
N ALA A 19 -45.33 -43.58 37.55
CA ALA A 19 -44.08 -44.29 37.37
C ALA A 19 -44.35 -45.54 36.52
N LEU A 20 -43.58 -45.71 35.43
CA LEU A 20 -43.41 -46.99 34.79
C LEU A 20 -41.91 -47.25 34.59
N ALA A 21 -41.42 -48.25 35.30
CA ALA A 21 -40.10 -48.80 35.12
C ALA A 21 -40.04 -49.60 33.82
N PHE A 22 -39.07 -49.36 32.97
CA PHE A 22 -38.65 -50.29 31.94
C PHE A 22 -37.14 -50.41 31.88
N ALA A 23 -36.75 -51.66 31.64
CA ALA A 23 -35.46 -52.27 31.82
C ALA A 23 -34.33 -51.65 30.95
N VAL A 24 -33.13 -51.70 31.52
CA VAL A 24 -31.85 -51.39 30.89
C VAL A 24 -31.56 -52.38 29.75
N GLY A 25 -31.52 -51.87 28.55
CA GLY A 25 -30.87 -52.46 27.39
C GLY A 25 -29.72 -51.61 26.97
N ALA A 26 -28.48 -52.01 27.28
CA ALA A 26 -27.27 -51.33 26.85
C ALA A 26 -27.04 -51.60 25.34
N GLY A 27 -27.57 -50.71 24.51
CA GLY A 27 -27.20 -50.62 23.11
C GLY A 27 -26.18 -49.49 22.91
N LEU A 28 -24.89 -49.82 22.72
CA LEU A 28 -23.91 -48.88 22.23
C LEU A 28 -24.27 -48.47 20.80
N LEU A 29 -24.98 -47.37 20.64
CA LEU A 29 -25.04 -46.65 19.38
C LEU A 29 -23.73 -45.88 19.21
N ALA A 30 -22.81 -46.46 18.41
CA ALA A 30 -21.66 -45.70 17.89
C ALA A 30 -22.18 -44.57 17.01
N VAL A 31 -22.24 -43.36 17.57
CA VAL A 31 -22.43 -42.14 16.79
C VAL A 31 -21.16 -41.92 15.97
N THR A 32 -21.17 -42.45 14.75
CA THR A 32 -20.17 -42.04 13.74
C THR A 32 -20.47 -40.62 13.34
N THR A 33 -19.77 -39.64 13.96
CA THR A 33 -19.68 -38.29 13.43
C THR A 33 -19.06 -38.38 12.04
N PRO A 34 -19.72 -37.94 10.97
CA PRO A 34 -19.09 -37.86 9.67
C PRO A 34 -17.92 -36.86 9.80
N SER A 35 -16.70 -37.37 9.72
CA SER A 35 -15.53 -36.55 9.51
C SER A 35 -15.69 -35.88 8.14
N HIS A 36 -16.18 -34.66 8.13
CA HIS A 36 -16.07 -33.80 6.96
C HIS A 36 -14.57 -33.53 6.74
N THR A 37 -13.93 -34.39 5.99
CA THR A 37 -12.68 -34.03 5.32
C THR A 37 -13.04 -32.86 4.40
N ALA A 38 -12.67 -31.65 4.79
CA ALA A 38 -12.81 -30.48 3.91
C ALA A 38 -12.11 -30.84 2.60
N ALA A 39 -12.88 -30.88 1.51
CA ALA A 39 -12.32 -31.14 0.19
C ALA A 39 -11.20 -30.14 -0.06
N ALA A 40 -10.04 -30.61 -0.52
CA ALA A 40 -8.92 -29.74 -0.84
C ALA A 40 -9.39 -28.69 -1.87
N ALA A 41 -9.14 -27.41 -1.59
CA ALA A 41 -9.54 -26.34 -2.50
C ALA A 41 -8.92 -26.57 -3.89
N ALA A 42 -9.71 -26.41 -4.94
CA ALA A 42 -9.23 -26.55 -6.31
C ALA A 42 -8.04 -25.60 -6.58
N PRO A 43 -7.04 -26.05 -7.36
CA PRO A 43 -5.90 -25.20 -7.72
C PRO A 43 -6.38 -23.91 -8.42
N ALA A 44 -5.74 -22.80 -8.08
CA ALA A 44 -6.05 -21.52 -8.71
C ALA A 44 -5.75 -21.53 -10.21
N LYS A 45 -6.61 -20.90 -11.00
CA LYS A 45 -6.36 -20.62 -12.42
C LYS A 45 -5.57 -19.33 -12.54
N ILE A 46 -4.48 -19.33 -13.30
CA ILE A 46 -3.76 -18.11 -13.66
C ILE A 46 -4.54 -17.45 -14.80
N SER A 47 -5.11 -16.28 -14.50
CA SER A 47 -5.98 -15.56 -15.44
C SER A 47 -5.21 -14.62 -16.35
N SER A 48 -4.08 -14.09 -15.89
CA SER A 48 -3.18 -13.27 -16.71
C SER A 48 -1.75 -13.28 -16.15
N VAL A 49 -0.77 -13.02 -17.02
CA VAL A 49 0.61 -12.71 -16.65
C VAL A 49 0.98 -11.36 -17.24
N VAL A 50 1.77 -10.57 -16.50
CA VAL A 50 2.25 -9.28 -17.00
C VAL A 50 3.57 -9.50 -17.75
N PRO A 51 3.64 -9.22 -19.06
CA PRO A 51 4.87 -9.38 -19.83
C PRO A 51 5.90 -8.32 -19.44
N VAL A 52 7.17 -8.62 -19.68
CA VAL A 52 8.24 -7.61 -19.62
C VAL A 52 8.10 -6.67 -20.82
N SER A 53 7.99 -5.38 -20.57
CA SER A 53 7.99 -4.36 -21.62
C SER A 53 9.34 -4.28 -22.32
N SER A 54 9.35 -3.87 -23.60
CA SER A 54 10.58 -3.56 -24.34
C SER A 54 11.43 -2.46 -23.69
N ALA A 55 10.81 -1.60 -22.89
CA ALA A 55 11.49 -0.58 -22.09
C ALA A 55 12.12 -1.12 -20.80
N HIS A 56 11.89 -2.37 -20.44
CA HIS A 56 12.34 -2.98 -19.19
C HIS A 56 13.33 -4.11 -19.44
N ARG A 57 14.15 -4.41 -18.45
CA ARG A 57 15.09 -5.53 -18.52
C ARG A 57 14.44 -6.82 -18.07
N VAL A 58 14.73 -7.91 -18.74
CA VAL A 58 14.40 -9.27 -18.26
C VAL A 58 15.37 -9.64 -17.14
N SER A 59 14.89 -10.31 -16.09
CA SER A 59 15.75 -10.83 -15.04
C SER A 59 16.84 -11.76 -15.60
N THR A 60 18.07 -11.53 -15.18
CA THR A 60 19.21 -12.43 -15.46
C THR A 60 19.42 -13.45 -14.34
N VAL A 61 18.67 -13.34 -13.24
CA VAL A 61 18.86 -14.11 -12.01
C VAL A 61 17.82 -15.22 -11.84
N TYR A 62 16.56 -14.94 -12.18
CA TYR A 62 15.44 -15.85 -11.88
C TYR A 62 14.60 -16.20 -13.10
N THR A 63 14.03 -17.41 -13.04
CA THR A 63 12.79 -17.75 -13.76
C THR A 63 11.72 -18.14 -12.74
N VAL A 64 10.46 -17.91 -13.10
CA VAL A 64 9.30 -18.25 -12.24
C VAL A 64 8.27 -19.00 -13.06
N THR A 65 7.73 -20.07 -12.48
CA THR A 65 6.50 -20.70 -12.98
C THR A 65 5.46 -20.77 -11.86
N VAL A 66 4.19 -20.66 -12.24
CA VAL A 66 3.04 -20.78 -11.33
C VAL A 66 2.08 -21.80 -11.93
N ASN A 67 1.80 -22.88 -11.22
CA ASN A 67 1.04 -24.04 -11.74
C ASN A 67 1.55 -24.51 -13.13
N GLY A 68 2.89 -24.53 -13.31
CA GLY A 68 3.55 -24.89 -14.56
C GLY A 68 3.58 -23.79 -15.65
N GLN A 69 2.78 -22.74 -15.53
CA GLN A 69 2.77 -21.62 -16.46
C GLN A 69 3.95 -20.66 -16.19
N LYS A 70 4.72 -20.31 -17.22
CA LYS A 70 5.80 -19.32 -17.10
C LYS A 70 5.26 -17.95 -16.78
N VAL A 71 5.85 -17.29 -15.76
CA VAL A 71 5.59 -15.90 -15.40
C VAL A 71 6.84 -15.08 -15.74
N PRO A 72 6.74 -14.06 -16.60
CA PRO A 72 7.86 -13.21 -16.94
C PRO A 72 8.42 -12.48 -15.71
N VAL A 73 9.76 -12.40 -15.61
CA VAL A 73 10.44 -11.76 -14.50
C VAL A 73 11.17 -10.52 -14.99
N ASN A 74 10.80 -9.38 -14.44
CA ASN A 74 11.49 -8.12 -14.68
C ASN A 74 12.74 -8.02 -13.80
N GLY A 75 13.87 -7.63 -14.40
CA GLY A 75 15.07 -7.22 -13.68
C GLY A 75 15.01 -5.71 -13.41
N TYR A 76 15.13 -5.33 -12.13
CA TYR A 76 14.99 -3.93 -11.76
C TYR A 76 15.88 -3.58 -10.56
N ASP A 77 16.58 -2.46 -10.61
CA ASP A 77 17.42 -1.93 -9.52
C ASP A 77 18.17 -3.02 -8.74
N VAL A 78 17.93 -3.16 -7.42
CA VAL A 78 18.52 -4.18 -6.52
C VAL A 78 17.61 -5.38 -6.27
N TYR A 79 16.49 -5.48 -6.98
CA TYR A 79 15.54 -6.60 -6.89
C TYR A 79 14.91 -6.91 -8.24
N ASP A 80 14.29 -8.06 -8.35
CA ASP A 80 13.52 -8.48 -9.52
C ASP A 80 12.05 -8.63 -9.12
N TYR A 81 11.12 -8.62 -10.10
CA TYR A 81 9.71 -8.83 -9.81
C TYR A 81 8.98 -9.60 -10.91
N ALA A 82 8.03 -10.44 -10.50
CA ALA A 82 7.14 -11.20 -11.35
C ALA A 82 5.69 -10.89 -10.95
N GLN A 83 4.80 -10.70 -11.94
CA GLN A 83 3.42 -10.26 -11.71
C GLN A 83 2.45 -11.12 -12.51
N PHE A 84 1.37 -11.55 -11.86
CA PHE A 84 0.29 -12.31 -12.48
C PHE A 84 -1.00 -12.14 -11.71
N SER A 85 -2.12 -12.52 -12.33
CA SER A 85 -3.42 -12.58 -11.66
C SER A 85 -3.92 -14.01 -11.58
N MET A 86 -4.61 -14.36 -10.49
CA MET A 86 -5.10 -15.70 -10.24
C MET A 86 -6.50 -15.68 -9.63
N SER A 87 -7.27 -16.74 -9.87
CA SER A 87 -8.51 -17.00 -9.14
C SER A 87 -8.22 -17.36 -7.67
N SER A 88 -9.26 -17.49 -6.86
CA SER A 88 -9.14 -18.07 -5.52
C SER A 88 -8.59 -19.52 -5.58
N GLY A 89 -7.94 -19.93 -4.51
CA GLY A 89 -7.36 -21.27 -4.37
C GLY A 89 -5.83 -21.26 -4.34
N PRO A 90 -5.22 -22.44 -4.04
CA PRO A 90 -3.78 -22.58 -3.94
C PRO A 90 -3.10 -22.56 -5.32
N ALA A 91 -1.85 -22.04 -5.37
CA ALA A 91 -1.02 -22.06 -6.56
C ALA A 91 0.42 -22.46 -6.24
N THR A 92 0.96 -23.41 -6.96
CA THR A 92 2.35 -23.86 -6.81
C THR A 92 3.27 -22.90 -7.54
N VAL A 93 4.17 -22.23 -6.80
CA VAL A 93 5.20 -21.36 -7.33
C VAL A 93 6.54 -22.08 -7.33
N VAL A 94 7.21 -22.06 -8.47
CA VAL A 94 8.58 -22.56 -8.61
C VAL A 94 9.48 -21.40 -9.02
N VAL A 95 10.44 -21.07 -8.17
CA VAL A 95 11.49 -20.08 -8.44
C VAL A 95 12.78 -20.82 -8.74
N THR A 96 13.36 -20.57 -9.92
CA THR A 96 14.61 -21.22 -10.35
C THR A 96 15.71 -20.17 -10.51
N ARG A 97 16.88 -20.47 -9.96
CA ARG A 97 18.11 -19.70 -10.17
C ARG A 97 18.66 -20.00 -11.56
N LYS A 98 18.95 -18.95 -12.35
CA LYS A 98 19.49 -19.10 -13.72
C LYS A 98 20.97 -19.52 -13.77
N ASP A 99 21.72 -19.33 -12.67
CA ASP A 99 23.12 -19.76 -12.57
C ASP A 99 23.27 -21.27 -12.33
N GLY A 100 22.15 -22.00 -12.18
CA GLY A 100 22.14 -23.44 -11.95
C GLY A 100 22.59 -23.89 -10.56
N THR A 101 23.07 -22.98 -9.70
CA THR A 101 23.59 -23.31 -8.38
C THR A 101 22.47 -23.79 -7.45
N LYS A 102 22.76 -24.83 -6.67
CA LYS A 102 21.81 -25.40 -5.69
C LYS A 102 21.37 -24.34 -4.68
N VAL A 103 20.05 -24.27 -4.42
CA VAL A 103 19.47 -23.45 -3.36
C VAL A 103 19.74 -24.11 -2.01
N ALA A 104 20.44 -23.39 -1.12
CA ALA A 104 20.70 -23.83 0.25
C ALA A 104 19.69 -23.24 1.25
N LYS A 105 19.33 -21.97 1.07
CA LYS A 105 18.45 -21.25 2.01
C LYS A 105 17.42 -20.42 1.24
N SER A 106 16.22 -20.32 1.80
CA SER A 106 15.18 -19.41 1.32
C SER A 106 14.54 -18.66 2.48
N TYR A 107 14.11 -17.46 2.18
CA TYR A 107 13.34 -16.60 3.07
C TYR A 107 12.15 -16.06 2.28
N ILE A 108 10.95 -16.14 2.83
CA ILE A 108 9.72 -15.67 2.21
C ILE A 108 9.00 -14.74 3.20
N SER A 109 8.83 -13.49 2.81
CA SER A 109 8.03 -12.49 3.52
C SER A 109 6.66 -12.37 2.83
N PRO A 110 5.57 -12.22 3.58
CA PRO A 110 5.41 -12.06 5.03
C PRO A 110 5.68 -13.35 5.83
N GLN A 111 6.58 -13.27 6.81
CA GLN A 111 6.87 -14.42 7.69
C GLN A 111 5.65 -14.88 8.51
N LYS A 112 4.73 -13.95 8.84
CA LYS A 112 3.49 -14.29 9.54
C LYS A 112 2.62 -15.30 8.77
N GLN A 113 2.80 -15.41 7.45
CA GLN A 113 2.11 -16.38 6.62
C GLN A 113 2.70 -17.80 6.73
N GLY A 114 3.93 -17.94 7.24
CA GLY A 114 4.55 -19.24 7.48
C GLY A 114 4.89 -20.04 6.22
N TYR A 115 5.12 -19.38 5.09
CA TYR A 115 5.57 -20.03 3.86
C TYR A 115 6.93 -20.70 4.03
N LYS A 116 7.03 -21.96 3.58
CA LYS A 116 8.28 -22.71 3.53
C LYS A 116 8.47 -23.25 2.12
N ALA A 117 9.65 -23.03 1.54
CA ALA A 117 9.99 -23.61 0.25
C ALA A 117 10.71 -24.94 0.40
N ARG A 118 10.37 -25.89 -0.47
CA ARG A 118 11.17 -27.11 -0.70
C ARG A 118 12.24 -26.78 -1.73
N HIS A 119 13.48 -27.21 -1.47
CA HIS A 119 14.61 -26.99 -2.37
C HIS A 119 14.95 -28.27 -3.13
N SER A 120 15.18 -28.16 -4.44
CA SER A 120 15.65 -29.25 -5.30
C SER A 120 16.55 -28.66 -6.41
N GLY A 121 17.84 -28.98 -6.36
CA GLY A 121 18.82 -28.35 -7.26
C GLY A 121 18.74 -26.82 -7.19
N ALA A 122 18.63 -26.18 -8.33
CA ALA A 122 18.55 -24.72 -8.45
C ALA A 122 17.14 -24.16 -8.16
N THR A 123 16.19 -24.95 -7.68
CA THR A 123 14.80 -24.55 -7.51
C THR A 123 14.38 -24.43 -6.05
N ALA A 124 13.48 -23.47 -5.79
CA ALA A 124 12.71 -23.36 -4.56
C ALA A 124 11.22 -23.38 -4.91
N THR A 125 10.46 -24.32 -4.33
CA THR A 125 9.03 -24.54 -4.60
C THR A 125 8.22 -24.31 -3.34
N PHE A 126 7.17 -23.52 -3.45
CA PHE A 126 6.20 -23.27 -2.37
C PHE A 126 4.78 -23.10 -2.92
N THR A 127 3.78 -23.16 -2.04
CA THR A 127 2.37 -23.00 -2.44
C THR A 127 1.80 -21.71 -1.89
N LEU A 128 1.38 -20.79 -2.77
CA LEU A 128 0.52 -19.67 -2.42
C LEU A 128 -0.85 -20.19 -1.99
N ARG A 129 -1.46 -19.54 -0.99
CA ARG A 129 -2.82 -19.88 -0.51
C ARG A 129 -3.90 -19.08 -1.24
N GLY A 130 -3.51 -18.00 -1.89
CA GLY A 130 -4.36 -17.09 -2.64
C GLY A 130 -3.56 -15.93 -3.22
N ALA A 131 -4.25 -14.93 -3.74
CA ALA A 131 -3.63 -13.73 -4.26
C ALA A 131 -2.99 -12.91 -3.14
N GLU A 132 -1.67 -12.71 -3.19
CA GLU A 132 -0.90 -11.94 -2.22
C GLU A 132 0.47 -11.50 -2.77
N TYR A 133 1.15 -10.61 -2.05
CA TYR A 133 2.47 -10.10 -2.43
C TYR A 133 3.53 -10.64 -1.49
N LEU A 134 4.59 -11.17 -2.08
CA LEU A 134 5.69 -11.79 -1.36
C LEU A 134 7.03 -11.19 -1.78
N ILE A 135 7.99 -11.18 -0.84
CA ILE A 135 9.40 -10.96 -1.15
C ILE A 135 10.13 -12.27 -0.84
N VAL A 136 10.72 -12.86 -1.87
CA VAL A 136 11.47 -14.10 -1.81
C VAL A 136 12.96 -13.79 -1.91
N LYS A 137 13.76 -14.37 -1.04
CA LYS A 137 15.23 -14.32 -1.10
C LYS A 137 15.77 -15.74 -1.11
N LEU A 138 16.59 -16.06 -2.11
CA LEU A 138 17.32 -17.32 -2.20
C LEU A 138 18.81 -17.04 -1.96
N ASP A 139 19.37 -17.65 -0.93
CA ASP A 139 20.78 -17.52 -0.54
C ASP A 139 21.24 -16.04 -0.47
N GLY A 140 22.39 -15.72 -1.10
CA GLY A 140 22.93 -14.35 -1.21
C GLY A 140 22.39 -13.54 -2.38
N LEU A 141 21.44 -14.10 -3.18
CA LEU A 141 20.96 -13.43 -4.39
C LEU A 141 20.10 -12.19 -4.05
N ARG A 142 19.88 -11.36 -5.05
CA ARG A 142 18.94 -10.24 -4.98
C ARG A 142 17.53 -10.73 -4.67
N LYS A 143 16.67 -9.89 -4.12
CA LYS A 143 15.31 -10.27 -3.75
C LYS A 143 14.45 -10.40 -5.02
N LEU A 144 13.44 -11.26 -4.93
CA LEU A 144 12.42 -11.43 -5.96
C LEU A 144 11.05 -11.10 -5.37
N VAL A 145 10.37 -10.14 -5.92
CA VAL A 145 8.97 -9.85 -5.60
C VAL A 145 8.08 -10.77 -6.43
N ILE A 146 7.17 -11.50 -5.77
CA ILE A 146 6.08 -12.24 -6.40
C ILE A 146 4.80 -11.48 -6.12
N ALA A 147 4.23 -10.86 -7.13
CA ALA A 147 2.97 -10.12 -7.01
C ALA A 147 1.84 -10.91 -7.66
N ALA A 148 1.08 -11.64 -6.83
CA ALA A 148 -0.12 -12.36 -7.24
C ALA A 148 -1.34 -11.47 -6.97
N ASP A 149 -1.91 -10.89 -8.01
CA ASP A 149 -3.16 -10.13 -7.96
C ASP A 149 -4.38 -11.08 -7.98
N PRO A 150 -5.53 -10.69 -7.44
CA PRO A 150 -6.78 -11.38 -7.74
C PRO A 150 -7.12 -11.24 -9.23
N ALA A 151 -7.85 -12.21 -9.75
CA ALA A 151 -8.38 -12.13 -11.12
C ALA A 151 -9.21 -10.85 -11.29
N GLU A 152 -9.11 -10.23 -12.47
CA GLU A 152 -9.93 -9.08 -12.81
C GLU A 152 -11.39 -9.50 -13.00
N THR A 153 -12.31 -8.81 -12.35
CA THR A 153 -13.76 -9.09 -12.42
C THR A 153 -14.51 -8.10 -13.29
N ASP A 154 -13.88 -6.98 -13.65
CA ASP A 154 -14.49 -5.85 -14.32
C ASP A 154 -13.68 -5.37 -15.56
N LYS A 155 -12.93 -6.30 -16.17
CA LYS A 155 -12.20 -6.03 -17.42
C LYS A 155 -13.21 -5.59 -18.51
N PRO A 156 -13.06 -4.38 -19.09
CA PRO A 156 -13.97 -3.91 -20.12
C PRO A 156 -13.70 -4.60 -21.46
N ALA A 157 -14.68 -4.58 -22.35
CA ALA A 157 -14.44 -4.86 -23.75
C ALA A 157 -13.49 -3.81 -24.35
N SER A 158 -12.71 -4.20 -25.36
CA SER A 158 -11.76 -3.29 -26.02
C SER A 158 -12.42 -2.30 -26.99
N THR A 159 -13.70 -2.47 -27.26
CA THR A 159 -14.54 -1.63 -28.14
C THR A 159 -15.99 -1.64 -27.65
N GLY A 160 -16.79 -0.69 -28.12
CA GLY A 160 -18.22 -0.59 -27.79
C GLY A 160 -18.61 0.81 -27.36
N THR A 161 -19.90 0.99 -27.09
CA THR A 161 -20.45 2.28 -26.64
C THR A 161 -19.80 2.70 -25.33
N GLY A 162 -19.28 3.93 -25.29
CA GLY A 162 -18.60 4.47 -24.11
C GLY A 162 -17.17 3.94 -23.89
N VAL A 163 -16.63 3.15 -24.84
CA VAL A 163 -15.23 2.67 -24.78
C VAL A 163 -14.39 3.39 -25.84
N PHE A 164 -13.32 4.01 -25.39
CA PHE A 164 -12.41 4.84 -26.17
C PHE A 164 -11.05 4.18 -26.21
N ASN A 165 -10.85 3.28 -27.18
CA ASN A 165 -9.61 2.54 -27.37
C ASN A 165 -8.55 3.44 -27.99
N VAL A 166 -7.47 3.70 -27.27
CA VAL A 166 -6.46 4.70 -27.64
C VAL A 166 -5.74 4.38 -28.95
N THR A 167 -5.63 3.09 -29.35
CA THR A 167 -4.98 2.70 -30.60
C THR A 167 -5.88 2.73 -31.83
N LYS A 168 -7.18 2.93 -31.65
CA LYS A 168 -8.17 2.98 -32.74
C LYS A 168 -8.45 4.42 -33.19
N ALA A 169 -8.93 4.57 -34.42
CA ALA A 169 -9.43 5.86 -34.89
C ALA A 169 -10.55 6.37 -33.96
N PRO A 170 -10.61 7.67 -33.65
CA PRO A 170 -9.78 8.76 -34.17
C PRO A 170 -8.54 9.09 -33.30
N TYR A 171 -8.09 8.20 -32.41
CA TYR A 171 -7.01 8.46 -31.44
C TYR A 171 -5.63 8.09 -32.01
N GLY A 172 -5.45 6.84 -32.45
CA GLY A 172 -4.26 6.38 -33.16
C GLY A 172 -2.97 6.41 -32.35
N ALA A 173 -3.05 6.10 -31.02
CA ALA A 173 -1.85 6.00 -30.20
C ALA A 173 -0.92 4.88 -30.69
N ASP A 174 0.37 5.17 -30.75
CA ASP A 174 1.40 4.21 -31.12
C ASP A 174 1.77 3.31 -29.92
N ALA A 175 1.38 2.04 -30.01
CA ALA A 175 1.66 1.03 -28.99
C ALA A 175 3.07 0.43 -29.06
N THR A 176 3.88 0.80 -30.06
CA THR A 176 5.26 0.32 -30.21
C THR A 176 6.25 1.10 -29.36
N GLY A 177 5.89 2.32 -28.99
CA GLY A 177 6.75 3.25 -28.24
C GLY A 177 7.69 4.08 -29.13
N ALA A 178 7.53 4.03 -30.45
CA ALA A 178 8.37 4.80 -31.38
C ALA A 178 8.01 6.30 -31.38
N THR A 179 6.74 6.64 -31.15
CA THR A 179 6.27 8.02 -31.15
C THR A 179 5.49 8.39 -29.89
N PRO A 180 5.56 9.66 -29.42
CA PRO A 180 4.79 10.11 -28.26
C PRO A 180 3.28 9.99 -28.51
N SER A 181 2.58 9.44 -27.52
CA SER A 181 1.12 9.18 -27.58
C SER A 181 0.29 10.15 -26.73
N THR A 182 0.87 11.24 -26.23
CA THR A 182 0.22 12.19 -25.30
C THR A 182 -1.10 12.74 -25.83
N ALA A 183 -1.08 13.27 -27.07
CA ALA A 183 -2.27 13.87 -27.67
C ALA A 183 -3.38 12.85 -27.90
N ALA A 184 -3.03 11.63 -28.32
CA ALA A 184 -3.98 10.55 -28.55
C ALA A 184 -4.66 10.12 -27.24
N LEU A 185 -3.88 9.92 -26.17
CA LEU A 185 -4.40 9.56 -24.86
C LEU A 185 -5.25 10.69 -24.27
N GLN A 186 -4.79 11.95 -24.33
CA GLN A 186 -5.57 13.08 -23.80
C GLN A 186 -6.90 13.23 -24.55
N LYS A 187 -6.92 13.09 -25.89
CA LYS A 187 -8.14 13.12 -26.68
C LYS A 187 -9.12 12.02 -26.26
N ALA A 188 -8.62 10.81 -25.99
CA ALA A 188 -9.46 9.70 -25.50
C ALA A 188 -10.01 9.97 -24.09
N LEU A 189 -9.18 10.54 -23.19
CA LEU A 189 -9.60 10.95 -21.84
C LEU A 189 -10.70 12.02 -21.88
N ASP A 190 -10.56 13.03 -22.72
CA ASP A 190 -11.55 14.09 -22.88
C ASP A 190 -12.87 13.56 -23.47
N ALA A 191 -12.80 12.66 -24.47
CA ALA A 191 -13.98 12.00 -25.04
C ALA A 191 -14.69 11.10 -24.02
N ALA A 192 -13.94 10.36 -23.21
CA ALA A 192 -14.49 9.52 -22.15
C ALA A 192 -15.23 10.34 -21.09
N SER A 193 -14.62 11.43 -20.64
CA SER A 193 -15.26 12.37 -19.71
C SER A 193 -16.54 12.98 -20.30
N ALA A 194 -16.48 13.45 -21.53
CA ALA A 194 -17.65 14.02 -22.22
C ALA A 194 -18.80 13.01 -22.37
N TYR A 195 -18.47 11.73 -22.62
CA TYR A 195 -19.47 10.65 -22.65
C TYR A 195 -20.08 10.41 -21.27
N GLY A 196 -19.22 10.20 -20.26
CA GLY A 196 -19.66 9.88 -18.91
C GLY A 196 -20.36 11.03 -18.17
N SER A 197 -20.23 12.27 -18.66
CA SER A 197 -20.93 13.43 -18.12
C SER A 197 -22.37 13.61 -18.66
N LYS A 198 -22.77 12.80 -19.63
CA LYS A 198 -24.17 12.81 -20.10
C LYS A 198 -25.05 12.06 -19.10
N VAL A 199 -26.23 12.60 -18.83
CA VAL A 199 -27.21 12.01 -17.91
C VAL A 199 -27.54 10.57 -18.33
N GLY A 200 -27.49 9.65 -17.37
CA GLY A 200 -27.79 8.24 -17.58
C GLY A 200 -26.63 7.40 -18.13
N ASN A 201 -25.53 8.00 -18.55
CA ASN A 201 -24.37 7.23 -18.99
C ASN A 201 -23.52 6.75 -17.79
N PRO A 202 -22.92 5.55 -17.88
CA PRO A 202 -21.83 5.16 -16.99
C PRO A 202 -20.57 5.98 -17.30
N ARG A 203 -19.51 5.81 -16.50
CA ARG A 203 -18.18 6.39 -16.82
C ARG A 203 -17.78 6.01 -18.24
N GLY A 204 -17.24 6.98 -19.00
CA GLY A 204 -16.55 6.64 -20.24
C GLY A 204 -15.24 5.91 -19.94
N VAL A 205 -14.94 4.85 -20.69
CA VAL A 205 -13.77 3.99 -20.48
C VAL A 205 -12.69 4.27 -21.51
N VAL A 206 -11.56 4.82 -21.07
CA VAL A 206 -10.34 4.87 -21.88
C VAL A 206 -9.68 3.49 -21.81
N TYR A 207 -9.63 2.79 -22.92
CA TYR A 207 -9.03 1.48 -23.02
C TYR A 207 -7.62 1.58 -23.59
N VAL A 208 -6.61 1.20 -22.79
CA VAL A 208 -5.21 1.20 -23.19
C VAL A 208 -4.76 -0.26 -23.42
N PRO A 209 -4.66 -0.72 -24.67
CA PRO A 209 -4.18 -2.07 -24.97
C PRO A 209 -2.73 -2.28 -24.54
N ARG A 210 -2.31 -3.54 -24.48
CA ARG A 210 -0.90 -3.89 -24.29
C ARG A 210 -0.01 -3.14 -25.30
N GLY A 211 1.07 -2.55 -24.80
CA GLY A 211 2.03 -1.78 -25.59
C GLY A 211 2.86 -0.84 -24.75
N LEU A 212 3.79 -0.14 -25.38
CA LEU A 212 4.59 0.91 -24.78
C LEU A 212 4.14 2.26 -25.34
N TYR A 213 3.78 3.18 -24.46
CA TYR A 213 3.26 4.50 -24.80
C TYR A 213 4.10 5.58 -24.11
N PRO A 214 5.04 6.22 -24.80
CA PRO A 214 5.70 7.42 -24.29
C PRO A 214 4.69 8.57 -24.20
N VAL A 215 4.53 9.14 -23.01
CA VAL A 215 3.54 10.20 -22.78
C VAL A 215 4.09 11.33 -21.91
N GLY A 216 3.68 12.55 -22.23
CA GLY A 216 3.85 13.74 -21.40
C GLY A 216 2.76 13.85 -20.34
N ASN A 217 2.42 15.07 -19.92
CA ASN A 217 1.36 15.29 -18.93
C ASN A 217 -0.01 14.83 -19.44
N LEU A 218 -0.74 14.14 -18.56
CA LEU A 218 -2.15 13.78 -18.77
C LEU A 218 -3.03 14.36 -17.66
N THR A 219 -4.24 14.78 -18.02
CA THR A 219 -5.25 15.27 -17.09
C THR A 219 -6.52 14.45 -17.22
N ILE A 220 -6.94 13.81 -16.13
CA ILE A 220 -8.17 13.01 -16.06
C ILE A 220 -9.28 13.86 -15.47
N ARG A 221 -10.42 13.91 -16.15
CA ARG A 221 -11.62 14.67 -15.73
C ARG A 221 -12.66 13.74 -15.12
N SER A 222 -13.71 14.33 -14.54
CA SER A 222 -14.83 13.59 -13.93
C SER A 222 -15.43 12.52 -14.86
N ASN A 223 -16.06 11.52 -14.24
CA ASN A 223 -16.83 10.47 -14.92
C ASN A 223 -16.01 9.63 -15.92
N THR A 224 -14.72 9.45 -15.63
CA THR A 224 -13.77 8.72 -16.49
C THR A 224 -13.26 7.47 -15.81
N ALA A 225 -13.25 6.36 -16.53
CA ALA A 225 -12.51 5.16 -16.17
C ALA A 225 -11.32 4.97 -17.12
N VAL A 226 -10.15 4.62 -16.60
CA VAL A 226 -8.93 4.34 -17.39
C VAL A 226 -8.51 2.92 -17.12
N TYR A 227 -8.65 2.06 -18.12
CA TYR A 227 -8.23 0.66 -18.05
C TYR A 227 -6.91 0.45 -18.78
N LEU A 228 -5.94 -0.13 -18.09
CA LEU A 228 -4.65 -0.51 -18.68
C LEU A 228 -4.54 -2.05 -18.71
N GLU A 229 -4.48 -2.63 -19.90
CA GLU A 229 -4.28 -4.08 -20.05
C GLU A 229 -2.97 -4.57 -19.40
N PRO A 230 -2.89 -5.85 -19.00
CA PRO A 230 -1.62 -6.46 -18.62
C PRO A 230 -0.56 -6.27 -19.71
N GLY A 231 0.51 -5.54 -19.38
CA GLY A 231 1.58 -5.17 -20.33
C GLY A 231 1.36 -3.86 -21.08
N ALA A 232 0.30 -3.11 -20.82
CA ALA A 232 0.23 -1.71 -21.19
C ALA A 232 1.17 -0.89 -20.29
N VAL A 233 2.06 -0.10 -20.85
CA VAL A 233 3.02 0.74 -20.13
C VAL A 233 2.92 2.17 -20.63
N LEU A 234 2.39 3.06 -19.80
CA LEU A 234 2.56 4.50 -19.99
C LEU A 234 3.93 4.89 -19.41
N ARG A 235 4.76 5.56 -20.20
CA ARG A 235 6.13 5.90 -19.78
C ARG A 235 6.43 7.38 -19.98
N VAL A 236 7.06 8.00 -18.97
CA VAL A 236 7.55 9.38 -19.05
C VAL A 236 8.60 9.50 -20.15
N VAL A 237 8.44 10.49 -21.01
CA VAL A 237 9.45 10.92 -21.97
C VAL A 237 10.50 11.76 -21.24
N ALA A 238 11.78 11.43 -21.40
CA ALA A 238 12.87 12.15 -20.71
C ALA A 238 13.25 13.44 -21.43
N ASP A 239 12.27 14.32 -21.66
CA ASP A 239 12.42 15.65 -22.23
C ASP A 239 11.59 16.65 -21.45
N LYS A 240 12.26 17.50 -20.67
CA LYS A 240 11.60 18.48 -19.78
C LYS A 240 10.70 19.48 -20.51
N SER A 241 10.95 19.76 -21.79
CA SER A 241 10.16 20.73 -22.56
C SER A 241 8.71 20.28 -22.78
N LEU A 242 8.43 18.99 -22.60
CA LEU A 242 7.10 18.39 -22.75
C LEU A 242 6.23 18.51 -21.49
N TYR A 243 6.76 19.08 -20.41
CA TYR A 243 6.09 19.08 -19.11
C TYR A 243 5.87 20.46 -18.55
N ARG A 244 4.74 20.61 -17.84
CA ARG A 244 4.50 21.77 -16.99
C ARG A 244 5.43 21.72 -15.77
N VAL A 245 5.83 22.88 -15.28
CA VAL A 245 6.42 23.01 -13.95
C VAL A 245 5.29 23.23 -12.95
N ASP A 246 4.91 22.17 -12.26
CA ASP A 246 3.82 22.20 -11.28
C ASP A 246 4.33 22.50 -9.86
N ALA A 247 5.60 22.19 -9.55
CA ALA A 247 6.21 22.40 -8.24
C ALA A 247 7.73 22.57 -8.37
N HIS A 248 8.37 23.07 -7.30
CA HIS A 248 9.83 23.08 -7.14
C HIS A 248 10.21 22.39 -5.84
N LYS A 249 11.05 21.38 -5.91
CA LYS A 249 11.55 20.64 -4.74
C LYS A 249 12.92 21.17 -4.34
N THR A 250 12.97 21.99 -3.31
CA THR A 250 14.20 22.65 -2.84
C THR A 250 15.27 21.64 -2.40
N SER A 251 14.89 20.60 -1.67
CA SER A 251 15.80 19.53 -1.23
C SER A 251 16.45 18.76 -2.39
N GLN A 252 15.77 18.65 -3.52
CA GLN A 252 16.26 18.02 -4.74
C GLN A 252 16.81 19.02 -5.77
N ARG A 253 16.68 20.33 -5.51
CA ARG A 253 17.09 21.44 -6.39
C ARG A 253 16.58 21.30 -7.83
N ARG A 254 15.31 20.89 -8.00
CA ARG A 254 14.73 20.68 -9.33
C ARG A 254 13.26 20.94 -9.38
N ASP A 255 12.79 21.22 -10.60
CA ASP A 255 11.39 21.35 -10.93
C ASP A 255 10.73 19.99 -11.00
N LEU A 256 9.47 19.93 -10.56
CA LEU A 256 8.62 18.76 -10.60
C LEU A 256 7.40 19.01 -11.49
N THR A 257 6.96 17.96 -12.16
CA THR A 257 5.67 17.93 -12.83
C THR A 257 4.73 16.91 -12.17
N TRP A 258 3.44 17.19 -12.13
CA TRP A 258 2.40 16.22 -11.82
C TRP A 258 2.05 15.48 -13.11
N TRP A 259 2.71 14.35 -13.33
CA TRP A 259 2.69 13.69 -14.63
C TRP A 259 1.28 13.29 -15.06
N ILE A 260 0.61 12.41 -14.30
CA ILE A 260 -0.79 12.09 -14.48
C ILE A 260 -1.55 12.69 -13.30
N ARG A 261 -2.41 13.66 -13.57
CA ARG A 261 -3.22 14.29 -12.52
C ARG A 261 -4.70 14.23 -12.84
N THR A 262 -5.53 14.37 -11.82
CA THR A 262 -6.94 14.70 -12.03
C THR A 262 -7.13 16.20 -12.22
N ALA A 263 -8.19 16.60 -12.91
CA ALA A 263 -8.60 18.01 -12.93
C ALA A 263 -9.09 18.40 -11.51
N THR A 264 -8.73 19.61 -11.07
CA THR A 264 -9.20 20.15 -9.79
C THR A 264 -10.72 20.12 -9.70
N GLY A 265 -11.28 19.65 -8.59
CA GLY A 265 -12.72 19.53 -8.37
C GLY A 265 -13.39 18.38 -9.13
N SER A 266 -12.62 17.51 -9.80
CA SER A 266 -13.17 16.34 -10.48
C SER A 266 -13.64 15.27 -9.51
N ASN A 267 -14.50 14.37 -10.00
CA ASN A 267 -15.03 13.26 -9.20
C ASN A 267 -15.34 12.04 -10.08
N ASN A 268 -15.69 10.92 -9.40
CA ASN A 268 -16.14 9.71 -10.08
C ASN A 268 -15.13 9.17 -11.10
N ILE A 269 -13.86 9.02 -10.66
CA ILE A 269 -12.75 8.56 -11.51
C ILE A 269 -12.30 7.17 -11.06
N LYS A 270 -11.99 6.30 -12.03
CA LYS A 270 -11.40 4.98 -11.79
C LYS A 270 -10.20 4.75 -12.70
N MET A 271 -9.07 4.34 -12.11
CA MET A 271 -7.92 3.80 -12.86
C MET A 271 -7.72 2.34 -12.47
N TYR A 272 -7.64 1.42 -13.42
CA TYR A 272 -7.60 0.00 -13.09
C TYR A 272 -6.98 -0.87 -14.18
N GLY A 273 -6.84 -2.16 -13.89
CA GLY A 273 -6.18 -3.14 -14.75
C GLY A 273 -4.86 -3.63 -14.18
N ARG A 274 -4.02 -4.17 -15.04
CA ARG A 274 -2.72 -4.74 -14.64
C ARG A 274 -1.55 -4.13 -15.43
N GLY A 275 -1.78 -2.91 -15.98
CA GLY A 275 -0.73 -2.14 -16.66
C GLY A 275 0.17 -1.37 -15.70
N THR A 276 1.09 -0.61 -16.27
CA THR A 276 2.15 0.10 -15.55
C THR A 276 2.17 1.58 -15.88
N LEU A 277 2.32 2.43 -14.86
CA LEU A 277 2.72 3.83 -14.97
C LEU A 277 4.22 3.89 -14.65
N ASP A 278 5.07 4.10 -15.63
CA ASP A 278 6.54 4.12 -15.50
C ASP A 278 7.04 5.57 -15.56
N GLY A 279 7.44 6.10 -14.41
CA GLY A 279 7.99 7.44 -14.27
C GLY A 279 9.34 7.64 -14.96
N ASN A 280 10.05 6.56 -15.35
CA ASN A 280 11.37 6.67 -15.99
C ASN A 280 12.33 7.62 -15.26
N GLY A 281 12.28 7.55 -13.92
CA GLY A 281 12.79 8.59 -13.02
C GLY A 281 14.27 8.88 -13.16
N MET A 282 15.10 7.86 -13.44
CA MET A 282 16.53 8.08 -13.69
C MET A 282 16.77 8.91 -14.93
N ALA A 283 16.07 8.62 -16.02
CA ALA A 283 16.21 9.38 -17.26
C ALA A 283 15.65 10.80 -17.11
N ALA A 284 14.51 10.96 -16.44
CA ALA A 284 13.92 12.27 -16.14
C ALA A 284 14.86 13.13 -15.27
N THR A 285 15.42 12.54 -14.21
CA THR A 285 16.40 13.23 -13.34
C THR A 285 17.64 13.68 -14.12
N LYS A 286 18.15 12.82 -15.02
CA LYS A 286 19.25 13.17 -15.91
C LYS A 286 18.88 14.28 -16.89
N ALA A 287 17.62 14.36 -17.32
CA ALA A 287 17.08 15.43 -18.15
C ALA A 287 16.76 16.72 -17.38
N GLY A 288 17.02 16.76 -16.07
CA GLY A 288 16.92 17.96 -15.22
C GLY A 288 15.52 18.25 -14.66
N PHE A 289 14.64 17.23 -14.55
CA PHE A 289 13.35 17.36 -13.89
C PHE A 289 12.98 16.12 -13.09
N GLY A 290 11.96 16.24 -12.25
CA GLY A 290 11.36 15.12 -11.54
C GLY A 290 9.85 15.08 -11.74
N MET A 291 9.19 14.05 -11.22
CA MET A 291 7.73 13.95 -11.29
C MET A 291 7.14 13.27 -10.07
N ASN A 292 5.92 13.68 -9.74
CA ASN A 292 4.96 12.85 -9.06
C ASN A 292 4.19 12.04 -10.12
N VAL A 293 4.14 10.72 -9.98
CA VAL A 293 3.65 9.84 -11.06
C VAL A 293 2.14 9.95 -11.23
N LEU A 294 1.40 9.91 -10.10
CA LEU A 294 -0.06 10.02 -10.08
C LEU A 294 -0.51 10.96 -8.97
N VAL A 295 -1.22 12.02 -9.35
CA VAL A 295 -1.68 13.06 -8.43
C VAL A 295 -3.19 13.28 -8.54
N PRO A 296 -4.01 12.56 -7.77
CA PRO A 296 -5.38 12.97 -7.51
C PRO A 296 -5.38 14.34 -6.81
N MET A 297 -5.82 15.42 -7.51
CA MET A 297 -5.71 16.80 -7.05
C MET A 297 -7.09 17.37 -6.76
N ALA A 298 -7.38 17.67 -5.50
CA ALA A 298 -8.68 18.18 -5.02
C ALA A 298 -9.85 17.41 -5.67
N THR A 299 -9.77 16.09 -5.63
CA THR A 299 -10.68 15.18 -6.32
C THR A 299 -11.46 14.35 -5.33
N SER A 300 -12.67 13.95 -5.67
CA SER A 300 -13.48 13.05 -4.84
C SER A 300 -13.87 11.77 -5.59
N ASP A 301 -14.17 10.71 -4.83
CA ASP A 301 -14.63 9.43 -5.41
C ASP A 301 -13.66 8.86 -6.46
N PHE A 302 -12.37 8.80 -6.08
CA PHE A 302 -11.32 8.23 -6.92
C PHE A 302 -11.00 6.79 -6.50
N THR A 303 -10.90 5.91 -7.47
CA THR A 303 -10.52 4.51 -7.24
C THR A 303 -9.33 4.12 -8.11
N LEU A 304 -8.32 3.46 -7.52
CA LEU A 304 -7.28 2.75 -8.26
C LEU A 304 -7.29 1.26 -7.88
N ASP A 305 -7.28 0.37 -8.89
CA ASP A 305 -7.15 -1.07 -8.67
C ASP A 305 -6.13 -1.74 -9.60
N GLY A 306 -5.14 -2.37 -9.01
CA GLY A 306 -4.27 -3.34 -9.67
C GLY A 306 -3.12 -2.77 -10.49
N LEU A 307 -2.96 -1.46 -10.60
CA LEU A 307 -1.88 -0.86 -11.38
C LEU A 307 -0.52 -1.00 -10.70
N THR A 308 0.51 -1.05 -11.52
CA THR A 308 1.91 -0.93 -11.12
C THR A 308 2.39 0.50 -11.35
N ILE A 309 2.95 1.11 -10.32
CA ILE A 309 3.64 2.39 -10.37
C ILE A 309 5.14 2.09 -10.29
N ARG A 310 5.94 2.65 -11.15
CA ARG A 310 7.36 2.31 -11.23
C ARG A 310 8.21 3.54 -11.43
N GLU A 311 9.34 3.58 -10.72
CA GLU A 311 10.43 4.54 -10.94
C GLU A 311 9.98 6.02 -10.87
N GLY A 312 9.28 6.40 -9.81
CA GLY A 312 9.01 7.80 -9.48
C GLY A 312 10.30 8.55 -9.12
N ALA A 313 10.43 9.80 -9.55
CA ALA A 313 11.57 10.66 -9.21
C ALA A 313 11.29 11.62 -8.06
N SER A 314 10.11 11.56 -7.48
CA SER A 314 9.65 12.22 -6.26
C SER A 314 8.51 11.38 -5.70
N TRP A 315 7.71 11.87 -4.74
CA TRP A 315 6.54 11.18 -4.17
C TRP A 315 5.65 10.62 -5.28
N SER A 316 5.60 9.29 -5.40
CA SER A 316 5.07 8.63 -6.60
C SER A 316 3.56 8.77 -6.75
N VAL A 317 2.80 8.41 -5.71
CA VAL A 317 1.33 8.55 -5.67
C VAL A 317 0.97 9.51 -4.56
N MET A 318 0.44 10.65 -4.93
CA MET A 318 0.24 11.77 -4.01
C MET A 318 -1.16 12.38 -4.18
N PRO A 319 -2.21 11.80 -3.57
CA PRO A 319 -3.49 12.50 -3.44
C PRO A 319 -3.31 13.76 -2.59
N VAL A 320 -3.75 14.91 -3.10
CA VAL A 320 -3.66 16.20 -2.45
C VAL A 320 -5.05 16.80 -2.29
N ARG A 321 -5.44 17.17 -1.06
CA ARG A 321 -6.74 17.82 -0.75
C ARG A 321 -7.92 17.11 -1.40
N SER A 322 -7.90 15.79 -1.29
CA SER A 322 -8.83 14.90 -1.98
C SER A 322 -9.63 14.07 -0.99
N ASP A 323 -10.80 13.59 -1.41
CA ASP A 323 -11.77 12.99 -0.50
C ASP A 323 -12.42 11.72 -1.05
N ARG A 324 -12.63 10.70 -0.21
CA ARG A 324 -13.21 9.39 -0.57
C ARG A 324 -12.41 8.68 -1.68
N LEU A 325 -11.16 8.36 -1.38
CA LEU A 325 -10.28 7.67 -2.31
C LEU A 325 -10.02 6.23 -1.87
N THR A 326 -9.95 5.33 -2.85
CA THR A 326 -9.63 3.92 -2.61
C THR A 326 -8.52 3.46 -3.55
N PHE A 327 -7.46 2.91 -2.98
CA PHE A 327 -6.34 2.30 -3.70
C PHE A 327 -6.25 0.83 -3.29
N THR A 328 -6.40 -0.07 -4.23
CA THR A 328 -6.40 -1.52 -3.98
C THR A 328 -5.42 -2.22 -4.92
N ASN A 329 -4.75 -3.26 -4.44
CA ASN A 329 -3.84 -4.06 -5.25
C ASN A 329 -2.74 -3.24 -5.95
N MET A 330 -2.38 -2.10 -5.39
CA MET A 330 -1.35 -1.21 -5.95
C MET A 330 0.05 -1.73 -5.66
N LYS A 331 0.91 -1.72 -6.67
CA LYS A 331 2.32 -2.06 -6.54
C LYS A 331 3.15 -0.83 -6.89
N VAL A 332 3.97 -0.38 -5.95
CA VAL A 332 4.91 0.72 -6.21
C VAL A 332 6.34 0.17 -6.12
N TYR A 333 7.06 0.28 -7.23
CA TYR A 333 8.42 -0.21 -7.39
C TYR A 333 9.35 0.95 -7.70
N ASN A 334 9.93 1.52 -6.67
CA ASN A 334 10.91 2.59 -6.78
C ASN A 334 12.33 2.07 -6.60
N ARG A 335 13.29 2.91 -6.94
CA ARG A 335 14.73 2.63 -6.84
C ARG A 335 15.25 2.96 -5.44
N PHE A 336 16.28 2.25 -5.02
CA PHE A 336 16.99 2.51 -3.76
C PHE A 336 18.18 3.48 -3.90
N ASP A 337 18.41 4.02 -5.08
CA ASP A 337 19.44 5.03 -5.37
C ASP A 337 18.85 6.39 -5.78
N MET A 338 17.56 6.62 -5.50
CA MET A 338 16.84 7.86 -5.80
C MET A 338 16.12 8.34 -4.54
N GLY A 339 16.56 9.46 -3.97
CA GLY A 339 15.97 10.03 -2.75
C GLY A 339 14.57 10.61 -2.97
N GLU A 340 13.81 10.69 -1.88
CA GLU A 340 12.48 11.28 -1.79
C GLU A 340 11.46 10.69 -2.80
N ASN A 341 11.62 9.43 -3.12
CA ASN A 341 10.76 8.69 -4.02
C ASN A 341 9.69 7.88 -3.26
N ASP A 342 9.08 8.49 -2.26
CA ASP A 342 8.00 7.92 -1.47
C ASP A 342 7.01 7.16 -2.37
N ALA A 343 6.48 6.03 -1.89
CA ALA A 343 5.58 5.26 -2.74
C ALA A 343 4.15 5.83 -2.73
N PHE A 344 3.62 6.15 -1.55
CA PHE A 344 2.29 6.71 -1.37
C PHE A 344 2.22 7.69 -0.21
N ASP A 345 1.77 8.90 -0.49
CA ASP A 345 1.55 9.95 0.51
C ASP A 345 0.11 10.47 0.45
N ALA A 346 -0.69 10.24 1.48
CA ALA A 346 -1.95 10.94 1.63
C ALA A 346 -1.68 12.35 2.18
N VAL A 347 -1.79 13.35 1.29
CA VAL A 347 -1.45 14.73 1.61
C VAL A 347 -2.73 15.56 1.74
N GLU A 348 -2.95 16.13 2.93
CA GLU A 348 -4.11 16.98 3.21
C GLU A 348 -5.44 16.39 2.68
N SER A 349 -5.56 15.06 2.74
CA SER A 349 -6.67 14.31 2.16
C SER A 349 -7.47 13.56 3.22
N GLN A 350 -8.73 13.25 2.91
CA GLN A 350 -9.68 12.69 3.88
C GLN A 350 -10.36 11.45 3.33
N ARG A 351 -10.77 10.53 4.21
CA ARG A 351 -11.44 9.26 3.86
C ARG A 351 -10.68 8.47 2.77
N VAL A 352 -9.38 8.26 3.01
CA VAL A 352 -8.50 7.52 2.09
C VAL A 352 -8.30 6.10 2.58
N THR A 353 -8.49 5.13 1.71
CA THR A 353 -8.20 3.72 1.99
C THR A 353 -7.18 3.17 1.01
N VAL A 354 -6.06 2.66 1.55
CA VAL A 354 -5.04 1.93 0.80
C VAL A 354 -5.00 0.51 1.33
N ARG A 355 -5.30 -0.47 0.48
CA ARG A 355 -5.37 -1.85 0.94
C ARG A 355 -4.79 -2.84 -0.04
N ARG A 356 -4.19 -3.91 0.50
CA ARG A 356 -3.56 -4.97 -0.28
C ARG A 356 -2.61 -4.39 -1.32
N GLY A 357 -1.44 -3.94 -0.87
CA GLY A 357 -0.43 -3.33 -1.72
C GLY A 357 0.99 -3.69 -1.30
N ILE A 358 1.92 -3.40 -2.17
CA ILE A 358 3.35 -3.43 -1.87
C ILE A 358 3.97 -2.09 -2.26
N GLY A 359 4.67 -1.47 -1.31
CA GLY A 359 5.46 -0.25 -1.50
C GLY A 359 6.93 -0.54 -1.29
N ILE A 360 7.73 -0.30 -2.32
CA ILE A 360 9.19 -0.39 -2.29
C ILE A 360 9.76 0.96 -2.72
N SER A 361 10.51 1.60 -1.85
CA SER A 361 11.10 2.93 -2.10
C SER A 361 12.37 3.13 -1.27
N LEU A 362 13.22 4.07 -1.66
CA LEU A 362 14.30 4.49 -0.77
C LEU A 362 13.72 5.24 0.43
N ASP A 363 12.77 6.14 0.19
CA ASP A 363 12.08 6.91 1.21
C ASP A 363 10.76 6.22 1.65
N ASP A 364 9.80 6.94 2.25
CA ASP A 364 8.62 6.37 2.91
C ASP A 364 7.68 5.61 1.95
N PRO A 365 7.42 4.31 2.15
CA PRO A 365 6.47 3.58 1.30
C PRO A 365 5.02 4.01 1.53
N TYR A 366 4.67 4.40 2.75
CA TYR A 366 3.30 4.79 3.11
C TYR A 366 3.35 5.87 4.18
N SER A 367 2.90 7.06 3.83
CA SER A 367 2.86 8.16 4.78
C SER A 367 1.64 9.07 4.63
N THR A 368 1.45 9.94 5.64
CA THR A 368 0.48 11.04 5.62
C THR A 368 1.19 12.34 5.94
N LYS A 369 0.84 13.44 5.27
CA LYS A 369 1.54 14.73 5.40
C LYS A 369 0.58 15.91 5.29
N THR A 370 0.90 16.99 6.01
CA THR A 370 0.31 18.32 5.78
C THR A 370 1.44 19.35 5.78
N TRP A 371 1.42 20.29 4.83
CA TRP A 371 2.54 21.20 4.61
C TRP A 371 2.11 22.67 4.62
N PRO A 372 3.02 23.60 4.95
CA PRO A 372 2.73 25.04 4.85
C PRO A 372 2.35 25.44 3.42
N LYS A 373 1.42 26.38 3.31
CA LYS A 373 1.10 27.03 2.04
C LYS A 373 2.32 27.81 1.51
N ASN A 374 2.43 27.93 0.19
CA ASN A 374 3.45 28.72 -0.50
C ASN A 374 4.89 28.20 -0.43
N LEU A 375 5.12 26.96 -0.02
CA LEU A 375 6.40 26.29 -0.29
C LEU A 375 6.52 25.97 -1.79
N GLY A 376 7.75 25.75 -2.26
CA GLY A 376 7.99 25.34 -3.65
C GLY A 376 7.16 24.14 -4.09
N ILE A 377 6.90 23.16 -3.20
CA ILE A 377 6.08 22.00 -3.50
C ILE A 377 4.57 22.25 -3.40
N THR A 378 4.13 23.26 -2.63
CA THR A 378 2.71 23.48 -2.31
C THR A 378 2.09 24.70 -3.02
N LYS A 379 2.92 25.56 -3.62
CA LYS A 379 2.47 26.85 -4.18
C LYS A 379 1.32 26.78 -5.19
N ASN A 380 1.22 25.65 -5.89
CA ASN A 380 0.19 25.41 -6.89
C ASN A 380 -0.92 24.46 -6.41
N TRP A 381 -0.93 24.07 -5.13
CA TRP A 381 -2.03 23.29 -4.59
C TRP A 381 -3.29 24.19 -4.47
N PRO A 382 -4.46 23.71 -4.92
CA PRO A 382 -5.67 24.54 -4.93
C PRO A 382 -6.23 24.73 -3.51
N GLY A 383 -6.66 25.94 -3.17
CA GLY A 383 -7.31 26.25 -1.89
C GLY A 383 -6.35 26.45 -0.72
N GLU A 384 -6.85 26.29 0.51
CA GLU A 384 -6.10 26.42 1.75
C GLU A 384 -5.63 25.05 2.27
N PRO A 385 -4.60 24.98 3.14
CA PRO A 385 -4.17 23.74 3.78
C PRO A 385 -5.33 23.03 4.50
N GLU A 386 -5.44 21.72 4.27
CA GLU A 386 -6.49 20.89 4.84
C GLU A 386 -5.91 19.85 5.83
N LYS A 387 -6.73 19.43 6.78
CA LYS A 387 -6.36 18.34 7.66
C LYS A 387 -6.29 17.01 6.92
N VAL A 388 -5.51 16.07 7.44
CA VAL A 388 -5.63 14.65 7.12
C VAL A 388 -6.61 14.01 8.10
N SER A 389 -7.61 13.26 7.62
CA SER A 389 -8.48 12.51 8.52
C SER A 389 -9.02 11.22 7.90
N ASP A 390 -9.25 10.21 8.73
CA ASP A 390 -9.88 8.95 8.33
C ASP A 390 -9.09 8.23 7.22
N VAL A 391 -7.78 8.13 7.40
CA VAL A 391 -6.89 7.44 6.47
C VAL A 391 -6.56 6.05 6.98
N THR A 392 -6.80 5.02 6.16
CA THR A 392 -6.54 3.62 6.51
C THR A 392 -5.58 2.96 5.52
N PHE A 393 -4.49 2.42 6.05
CA PHE A 393 -3.53 1.56 5.38
C PHE A 393 -3.71 0.14 5.90
N ASP A 394 -4.14 -0.83 5.05
CA ASP A 394 -4.55 -2.16 5.48
C ASP A 394 -3.96 -3.28 4.59
N GLY A 395 -3.27 -4.23 5.21
CA GLY A 395 -2.73 -5.39 4.52
C GLY A 395 -1.60 -5.06 3.54
N LEU A 396 -0.67 -4.20 3.95
CA LEU A 396 0.41 -3.69 3.12
C LEU A 396 1.75 -4.36 3.42
N LEU A 397 2.58 -4.50 2.39
CA LEU A 397 3.98 -4.93 2.49
C LEU A 397 4.89 -3.73 2.17
N SER A 398 5.73 -3.35 3.12
CA SER A 398 6.61 -2.19 3.05
C SER A 398 8.08 -2.62 3.01
N TRP A 399 8.87 -2.02 2.11
CA TRP A 399 10.33 -2.17 2.08
C TRP A 399 10.99 -0.84 1.71
N THR A 400 11.86 -0.34 2.61
CA THR A 400 12.44 1.00 2.49
C THR A 400 13.79 1.13 3.21
N TYR A 401 14.52 2.23 2.95
CA TYR A 401 15.64 2.69 3.77
C TYR A 401 15.20 3.72 4.84
N CYS A 402 13.94 4.12 4.84
CA CYS A 402 13.37 5.12 5.73
C CYS A 402 12.41 4.49 6.77
N TYR A 403 11.22 5.03 6.93
CA TYR A 403 10.17 4.48 7.82
C TYR A 403 9.29 3.48 7.08
N GLY A 404 9.02 2.34 7.69
CA GLY A 404 8.08 1.36 7.13
C GLY A 404 6.66 1.91 6.99
N PHE A 405 6.16 2.56 8.05
CA PHE A 405 4.89 3.31 8.08
C PHE A 405 5.08 4.60 8.88
N LYS A 406 4.58 5.73 8.36
CA LYS A 406 4.88 7.05 8.91
C LYS A 406 3.71 8.02 8.91
N VAL A 407 3.58 8.81 9.97
CA VAL A 407 2.84 10.07 9.99
C VAL A 407 3.86 11.22 10.01
N GLY A 408 3.71 12.17 9.11
CA GLY A 408 4.65 13.30 8.97
C GLY A 408 5.59 13.12 7.77
N GLN A 409 6.56 13.92 7.63
CA GLN A 409 7.27 14.92 8.46
C GLN A 409 6.45 16.19 8.79
N GLY A 410 5.64 16.71 7.83
CA GLY A 410 4.79 17.87 8.04
C GLY A 410 3.49 17.50 8.78
N VAL A 411 3.18 18.25 9.85
CA VAL A 411 1.92 18.23 10.60
C VAL A 411 1.50 19.68 10.86
N VAL A 412 1.32 20.43 9.78
CA VAL A 412 0.95 21.86 9.84
C VAL A 412 -0.52 22.02 10.16
N ALA A 413 -1.38 21.25 9.50
CA ALA A 413 -2.76 21.03 9.90
C ALA A 413 -2.88 19.69 10.62
N ASP A 414 -3.95 19.50 11.38
CA ASP A 414 -4.19 18.30 12.16
C ASP A 414 -4.17 17.03 11.28
N GLN A 415 -3.63 15.94 11.84
CA GLN A 415 -3.78 14.60 11.29
C GLN A 415 -4.51 13.72 12.31
N ASP A 416 -5.71 13.27 11.98
CA ASP A 416 -6.62 12.61 12.91
C ASP A 416 -7.12 11.28 12.33
N ARG A 417 -7.17 10.23 13.16
CA ARG A 417 -7.64 8.88 12.79
C ARG A 417 -6.90 8.31 11.57
N VAL A 418 -5.56 8.33 11.63
CA VAL A 418 -4.70 7.62 10.67
C VAL A 418 -4.42 6.22 11.22
N THR A 419 -4.75 5.20 10.44
CA THR A 419 -4.62 3.79 10.87
C THR A 419 -3.74 3.00 9.91
N PHE A 420 -2.69 2.37 10.43
CA PHE A 420 -1.88 1.35 9.76
C PHE A 420 -2.16 0.01 10.42
N LYS A 421 -2.66 -0.97 9.66
CA LYS A 421 -3.05 -2.26 10.24
C LYS A 421 -2.79 -3.45 9.33
N ASN A 422 -2.74 -4.66 9.94
CA ASN A 422 -2.62 -5.95 9.26
C ASN A 422 -1.42 -6.06 8.31
N SER A 423 -0.38 -5.27 8.54
CA SER A 423 0.67 -4.98 7.57
C SER A 423 2.02 -5.61 7.97
N VAL A 424 3.00 -5.48 7.09
CA VAL A 424 4.35 -6.01 7.29
C VAL A 424 5.38 -4.99 6.85
N VAL A 425 6.36 -4.76 7.72
CA VAL A 425 7.61 -4.09 7.36
C VAL A 425 8.63 -5.19 7.05
N TYR A 426 8.91 -5.41 5.77
CA TYR A 426 9.90 -6.41 5.34
C TYR A 426 11.31 -6.00 5.78
N ASP A 427 11.72 -4.78 5.46
CA ASP A 427 13.02 -4.22 5.86
C ASP A 427 12.96 -2.69 5.84
N ALA A 428 13.47 -2.04 6.89
CA ALA A 428 13.47 -0.59 7.02
C ALA A 428 14.65 -0.12 7.91
N SER A 429 14.78 1.19 8.05
CA SER A 429 15.55 1.79 9.15
C SER A 429 14.69 1.92 10.41
N ILE A 430 13.48 2.44 10.26
CA ILE A 430 12.51 2.62 11.34
C ILE A 430 11.26 1.85 10.99
N GLY A 431 10.79 0.98 11.90
CA GLY A 431 9.61 0.15 11.64
C GLY A 431 8.33 0.96 11.48
N ILE A 432 7.96 1.69 12.53
CA ILE A 432 6.79 2.57 12.58
C ILE A 432 7.15 3.90 13.22
N GLY A 433 6.50 4.99 12.79
CA GLY A 433 6.81 6.29 13.37
C GLY A 433 5.77 7.39 13.20
N ILE A 434 5.85 8.34 14.14
CA ILE A 434 5.24 9.66 14.01
C ILE A 434 6.39 10.66 14.04
N HIS A 435 6.71 11.24 12.88
CA HIS A 435 7.82 12.16 12.70
C HIS A 435 7.28 13.57 12.50
N HIS A 436 6.93 14.22 13.60
CA HIS A 436 6.32 15.54 13.63
C HIS A 436 7.40 16.62 13.72
N GLN A 437 7.91 17.08 12.57
CA GLN A 437 9.05 18.01 12.51
C GLN A 437 8.72 19.39 11.94
N ALA A 438 7.47 19.59 11.51
CA ALA A 438 7.01 20.87 10.95
C ALA A 438 5.54 21.10 11.29
N GLY A 439 5.25 22.28 11.84
CA GLY A 439 3.91 22.80 12.08
C GLY A 439 3.35 22.56 13.47
N LYS A 440 2.26 23.27 13.76
CA LYS A 440 1.57 23.28 15.07
C LYS A 440 0.35 22.36 15.12
N GLY A 441 0.07 21.63 14.06
CA GLY A 441 -1.04 20.67 14.01
C GLY A 441 -0.88 19.54 15.03
N VAL A 442 -1.96 18.88 15.36
CA VAL A 442 -1.98 17.75 16.28
C VAL A 442 -2.00 16.44 15.49
N ALA A 443 -1.05 15.55 15.75
CA ALA A 443 -1.16 14.17 15.31
C ALA A 443 -1.93 13.38 16.38
N ARG A 444 -3.23 13.13 16.14
CA ARG A 444 -4.10 12.49 17.14
C ARG A 444 -4.72 11.19 16.64
N ASN A 445 -5.01 10.28 17.57
CA ASN A 445 -5.70 9.01 17.30
C ASN A 445 -5.01 8.19 16.18
N VAL A 446 -3.67 8.28 16.11
CA VAL A 446 -2.88 7.48 15.17
C VAL A 446 -2.79 6.05 15.67
N THR A 447 -3.15 5.09 14.85
CA THR A 447 -3.16 3.67 15.21
C THR A 447 -2.19 2.87 14.35
N PHE A 448 -1.29 2.12 15.01
CA PHE A 448 -0.49 1.06 14.41
C PHE A 448 -0.94 -0.27 15.03
N SER A 449 -1.55 -1.17 14.26
CA SER A 449 -2.08 -2.41 14.82
C SER A 449 -1.86 -3.62 13.93
N ASN A 450 -1.57 -4.78 14.55
CA ASN A 450 -1.31 -6.05 13.86
C ASN A 450 -0.23 -5.92 12.78
N ILE A 451 0.93 -5.36 13.16
CA ILE A 451 2.06 -5.15 12.26
C ILE A 451 3.20 -6.10 12.64
N ASP A 452 3.78 -6.78 11.63
CA ASP A 452 4.97 -7.61 11.76
C ASP A 452 6.18 -6.85 11.22
N ILE A 453 7.16 -6.53 12.07
CA ILE A 453 8.41 -5.85 11.69
C ILE A 453 9.49 -6.92 11.56
N GLU A 454 9.79 -7.31 10.32
CA GLU A 454 10.61 -8.49 10.06
C GLU A 454 12.11 -8.21 10.14
N ARG A 455 12.52 -7.08 9.56
CA ARG A 455 13.93 -6.71 9.45
C ARG A 455 14.11 -5.21 9.64
N LEU A 456 15.26 -4.85 10.21
CA LEU A 456 15.75 -3.48 10.30
C LEU A 456 17.24 -3.53 9.97
N THR A 457 17.60 -3.35 8.70
CA THR A 457 18.99 -3.46 8.24
C THR A 457 19.59 -2.16 7.74
N TYR A 458 18.77 -1.14 7.56
CA TYR A 458 19.21 0.19 7.12
C TYR A 458 19.36 1.15 8.30
N LYS A 459 20.02 2.28 8.07
CA LYS A 459 20.20 3.34 9.07
C LYS A 459 19.87 4.69 8.46
N LEU A 460 18.80 5.32 8.94
CA LEU A 460 18.44 6.70 8.64
C LEU A 460 18.98 7.60 9.76
N ASP A 461 19.86 8.53 9.45
CA ASP A 461 20.48 9.43 10.43
C ASP A 461 21.01 8.68 11.67
N LYS A 462 21.68 7.56 11.44
CA LYS A 462 22.20 6.62 12.46
C LYS A 462 21.12 5.87 13.25
N ARG A 463 19.81 6.12 13.00
CA ARG A 463 18.70 5.41 13.66
C ARG A 463 18.39 4.09 12.96
N GLN A 464 18.17 3.07 13.77
CA GLN A 464 17.76 1.75 13.34
C GLN A 464 16.92 1.14 14.47
N THR A 465 15.61 1.35 14.43
CA THR A 465 14.71 0.99 15.53
C THR A 465 13.32 0.59 15.06
N TRP A 466 12.61 -0.15 15.90
CA TRP A 466 11.25 -0.60 15.55
C TRP A 466 10.18 0.51 15.70
N ILE A 467 10.43 1.52 16.57
CA ILE A 467 9.50 2.64 16.83
C ILE A 467 10.26 3.95 17.01
N SER A 468 9.73 5.03 16.44
CA SER A 468 10.26 6.40 16.66
C SER A 468 9.10 7.39 16.58
N PHE A 469 8.74 7.99 17.71
CA PHE A 469 7.81 9.11 17.81
C PHE A 469 8.62 10.33 18.25
N ASP A 470 8.76 11.30 17.35
CA ASP A 470 9.61 12.47 17.54
C ASP A 470 8.87 13.74 17.17
N ILE A 471 8.93 14.75 18.05
CA ILE A 471 8.43 16.10 17.80
C ILE A 471 9.62 17.05 17.74
N GLY A 472 9.64 17.90 16.73
CA GLY A 472 10.64 18.95 16.54
C GLY A 472 10.08 20.16 15.81
N ASP A 473 10.92 21.16 15.61
CA ASP A 473 10.62 22.38 14.85
C ASP A 473 11.72 22.63 13.82
N GLN A 474 11.89 21.70 12.89
CA GLN A 474 12.98 21.72 11.92
C GLN A 474 12.86 22.88 10.90
N TYR A 475 11.64 23.38 10.68
CA TYR A 475 11.35 24.39 9.68
C TYR A 475 10.97 25.74 10.27
N ASN A 476 11.05 25.93 11.59
CA ASN A 476 10.61 27.11 12.33
C ASN A 476 9.10 27.43 12.12
N ASP A 477 8.29 26.42 11.84
CA ASP A 477 6.84 26.51 11.68
C ASP A 477 6.10 26.18 12.99
N GLY A 478 6.84 25.90 14.04
CA GLY A 478 6.37 25.47 15.35
C GLY A 478 6.22 23.96 15.48
N ALA A 479 5.85 23.53 16.67
CA ALA A 479 5.69 22.12 17.03
C ALA A 479 4.33 21.89 17.71
N GLY A 480 3.54 20.95 17.24
CA GLY A 480 2.29 20.51 17.87
C GLY A 480 2.47 19.18 18.63
N PRO A 481 1.51 18.76 19.44
CA PRO A 481 1.59 17.53 20.20
C PRO A 481 1.24 16.29 19.38
N ILE A 482 1.66 15.12 19.89
CA ILE A 482 1.15 13.80 19.53
C ILE A 482 0.17 13.37 20.61
N ASP A 483 -1.10 13.13 20.27
CA ASP A 483 -2.18 12.88 21.20
C ASP A 483 -2.87 11.54 20.97
N SER A 484 -2.99 10.73 22.01
CA SER A 484 -3.71 9.45 22.03
C SER A 484 -3.31 8.46 20.92
N PRO A 485 -1.99 8.27 20.62
CA PRO A 485 -1.59 7.24 19.68
C PRO A 485 -1.76 5.84 20.29
N LEU A 486 -2.15 4.88 19.44
CA LEU A 486 -2.30 3.47 19.79
C LEU A 486 -1.31 2.61 19.00
N VAL A 487 -0.49 1.84 19.70
CA VAL A 487 0.39 0.82 19.13
C VAL A 487 -0.03 -0.52 19.70
N SER A 488 -0.64 -1.39 18.88
CA SER A 488 -1.22 -2.63 19.39
C SER A 488 -0.90 -3.85 18.52
N HIS A 489 -0.71 -5.00 19.17
CA HIS A 489 -0.45 -6.29 18.49
C HIS A 489 0.73 -6.20 17.51
N ILE A 490 1.84 -5.63 17.97
CA ILE A 490 3.05 -5.52 17.15
C ILE A 490 3.96 -6.71 17.40
N LYS A 491 4.39 -7.37 16.32
CA LYS A 491 5.42 -8.39 16.37
C LYS A 491 6.74 -7.84 15.86
N VAL A 492 7.65 -7.57 16.77
CA VAL A 492 9.00 -7.11 16.47
C VAL A 492 9.91 -8.33 16.32
N ARG A 493 10.36 -8.63 15.10
CA ARG A 493 11.33 -9.72 14.85
C ARG A 493 12.76 -9.19 14.84
N ALA A 494 12.93 -7.91 14.53
CA ALA A 494 14.21 -7.20 14.63
C ALA A 494 13.97 -5.88 15.36
N LYS A 495 14.63 -5.66 16.50
CA LYS A 495 14.49 -4.42 17.28
C LYS A 495 15.34 -3.26 16.78
N GLY A 496 16.27 -3.53 15.86
CA GLY A 496 17.28 -2.59 15.41
C GLY A 496 18.49 -2.51 16.35
N SER A 497 19.46 -1.67 15.99
CA SER A 497 20.70 -1.43 16.76
C SER A 497 20.63 -0.22 17.67
N THR A 498 19.58 0.62 17.56
CA THR A 498 19.35 1.78 18.43
C THR A 498 18.06 1.59 19.24
N PRO A 499 17.93 2.27 20.39
CA PRO A 499 16.69 2.28 21.15
C PRO A 499 15.51 2.85 20.35
N GLY A 500 14.30 2.46 20.74
CA GLY A 500 13.08 3.17 20.37
C GLY A 500 13.01 4.53 21.07
N THR A 501 12.39 5.50 20.41
CA THR A 501 12.32 6.88 20.87
C THR A 501 10.87 7.34 21.05
N LEU A 502 10.63 8.07 22.15
CA LEU A 502 9.41 8.82 22.42
C LEU A 502 9.83 10.23 22.86
N LYS A 503 10.01 11.13 21.91
CA LYS A 503 10.59 12.46 22.13
C LYS A 503 9.59 13.57 21.81
N GLY A 504 8.93 14.09 22.84
CA GLY A 504 8.20 15.36 22.74
C GLY A 504 9.19 16.54 22.68
N PHE A 505 8.73 17.68 22.23
CA PHE A 505 9.52 18.90 22.05
C PHE A 505 9.52 19.79 23.31
N SER A 506 8.38 19.92 23.97
CA SER A 506 8.20 20.79 25.14
C SER A 506 7.07 20.25 26.03
N ALA A 507 6.80 20.93 27.14
CA ALA A 507 5.68 20.60 28.03
C ALA A 507 4.28 20.73 27.38
N THR A 508 4.16 21.52 26.31
CA THR A 508 2.91 21.73 25.56
C THR A 508 2.87 20.98 24.24
N SER A 509 4.03 20.75 23.64
CA SER A 509 4.20 19.95 22.43
C SER A 509 4.78 18.58 22.83
N ASP A 510 3.99 17.84 23.58
CA ASP A 510 4.33 16.57 24.24
C ASP A 510 3.72 15.36 23.52
N ILE A 511 4.15 14.17 23.93
CA ILE A 511 3.48 12.92 23.58
C ILE A 511 2.59 12.54 24.77
N ARG A 512 1.29 12.44 24.56
CA ARG A 512 0.32 12.14 25.62
C ARG A 512 -0.71 11.10 25.19
N GLY A 513 -1.26 10.38 26.17
CA GLY A 513 -2.30 9.36 25.94
C GLY A 513 -1.84 8.14 25.14
N LEU A 514 -0.52 7.93 24.99
CA LEU A 514 0.02 6.78 24.26
C LEU A 514 -0.38 5.47 24.95
N THR A 515 -0.90 4.54 24.17
CA THR A 515 -1.13 3.15 24.59
C THR A 515 -0.25 2.20 23.78
N LEU A 516 0.51 1.36 24.48
CA LEU A 516 1.31 0.25 23.94
C LEU A 516 0.65 -1.06 24.39
N ASP A 517 0.02 -1.79 23.47
CA ASP A 517 -0.77 -2.98 23.78
C ASP A 517 -0.21 -4.20 23.02
N SER A 518 0.07 -5.28 23.74
CA SER A 518 0.43 -6.56 23.15
C SER A 518 1.63 -6.50 22.19
N VAL A 519 2.74 -5.86 22.64
CA VAL A 519 3.99 -5.78 21.87
C VAL A 519 4.86 -7.00 22.18
N LYS A 520 5.21 -7.77 21.12
CA LYS A 520 6.05 -8.97 21.24
C LYS A 520 7.44 -8.72 20.66
N MET A 521 8.45 -8.77 21.53
CA MET A 521 9.85 -8.50 21.17
C MET A 521 10.57 -9.76 20.62
N PRO A 522 11.74 -9.61 19.95
CA PRO A 522 12.48 -10.73 19.39
C PRO A 522 12.84 -11.78 20.45
N GLY A 523 12.56 -13.05 20.17
CA GLY A 523 12.85 -14.17 21.07
C GLY A 523 11.93 -14.29 22.28
N ALA A 524 11.06 -13.32 22.55
CA ALA A 524 10.15 -13.38 23.68
C ALA A 524 8.98 -14.35 23.44
N THR A 525 8.58 -15.07 24.49
CA THR A 525 7.38 -15.94 24.49
C THR A 525 6.14 -15.19 24.92
N THR A 526 6.29 -14.14 25.73
CA THR A 526 5.23 -13.28 26.26
C THR A 526 5.30 -11.87 25.65
N TYR A 527 4.29 -11.06 25.91
CA TYR A 527 4.30 -9.64 25.57
C TYR A 527 5.17 -8.85 26.55
N ALA A 528 5.78 -7.78 26.08
CA ALA A 528 6.58 -6.87 26.89
C ALA A 528 5.68 -6.05 27.83
N ARG A 529 6.15 -5.84 29.07
CA ARG A 529 5.38 -5.19 30.17
C ARG A 529 5.88 -3.80 30.50
N THR A 530 7.06 -3.44 30.00
CA THR A 530 7.71 -2.15 30.29
C THR A 530 8.33 -1.56 29.01
N LEU A 531 8.52 -0.26 28.98
CA LEU A 531 9.24 0.41 27.88
C LEU A 531 10.64 -0.17 27.67
N ARG A 532 11.32 -0.52 28.77
CA ARG A 532 12.68 -1.11 28.72
C ARG A 532 12.66 -2.48 28.03
N GLU A 533 11.69 -3.34 28.32
CA GLU A 533 11.51 -4.62 27.62
C GLU A 533 11.21 -4.41 26.13
N MET A 534 10.54 -3.32 25.78
CA MET A 534 10.28 -2.92 24.39
C MET A 534 11.49 -2.26 23.71
N ASN A 535 12.65 -2.18 24.38
CA ASN A 535 13.83 -1.44 23.92
C ASN A 535 13.55 0.05 23.65
N ILE A 536 12.62 0.68 24.39
CA ILE A 536 12.32 2.11 24.34
C ILE A 536 12.99 2.74 25.57
N THR A 537 14.08 3.49 25.35
CA THR A 537 14.86 4.08 26.45
C THR A 537 15.13 5.58 26.27
N GLU A 538 14.80 6.13 25.10
CA GLU A 538 14.91 7.56 24.84
C GLU A 538 13.53 8.21 24.97
N VAL A 539 13.22 8.71 26.17
CA VAL A 539 11.91 9.26 26.52
C VAL A 539 12.07 10.66 27.07
N THR A 540 11.52 11.67 26.40
CA THR A 540 11.52 13.08 26.84
C THR A 540 10.19 13.74 26.51
N HIS A 541 9.72 14.67 27.36
CA HIS A 541 8.43 15.35 27.18
C HIS A 541 7.31 14.40 26.72
N THR A 542 7.25 13.23 27.37
CA THR A 542 6.25 12.20 27.12
C THR A 542 5.55 11.90 28.43
N ARG A 543 4.23 12.01 28.46
CA ARG A 543 3.45 11.58 29.63
C ARG A 543 3.49 10.07 29.68
N GLU A 544 3.48 9.50 30.90
CA GLU A 544 3.63 8.06 31.12
C GLU A 544 2.70 7.25 30.19
N PRO A 545 3.24 6.38 29.31
CA PRO A 545 2.44 5.56 28.43
C PRO A 545 1.70 4.45 29.19
N ARG A 546 0.47 4.17 28.78
CA ARG A 546 -0.25 2.99 29.24
C ARG A 546 0.28 1.74 28.53
N VAL A 547 0.79 0.77 29.29
CA VAL A 547 1.26 -0.52 28.78
C VAL A 547 0.24 -1.61 29.13
N ILE A 548 -0.19 -2.38 28.13
CA ILE A 548 -1.14 -3.48 28.25
C ILE A 548 -0.51 -4.76 27.66
N TRP A 549 -0.61 -5.90 28.38
CA TRP A 549 0.07 -7.16 27.99
C TRP A 549 -0.75 -8.43 28.29
N ASP A 550 -1.93 -8.33 28.82
CA ASP A 550 -2.74 -9.41 29.40
C ASP A 550 -3.97 -9.81 28.59
N ARG A 551 -4.01 -9.45 27.30
CA ARG A 551 -5.11 -9.77 26.38
C ARG A 551 -4.80 -10.90 25.42
#